data_43628adc82d13d94abe3915ebe90006c
#
_entry.id   43628adc82d13d94abe3915ebe90006c
#
_cell.length_a   1.000
_cell.length_b   1.000
_cell.length_c   1.000
_cell.angle_alpha   90.00
_cell.angle_beta   90.00
_cell.angle_gamma   90.00
#
_symmetry.space_group_name_H-M   'P 1'
#
loop_
_entity.id
_entity.type
_entity.pdbx_description
1 polymer ?
#
loop_
_entity_poly.entity_id
_entity_poly.type
_entity_poly.pdbx_seq_one_letter_code
_entity_poly.pdbx_strand_id
1 'polypeptide(L)'
;MKKLLLGLFFFCACLIQANAQKDNIITRSTMYGVGFTNLLDTYLSPMEYTGPEIRVLRENMRKTKYMDSKVSRQSIFQANASLTENKIGSGSEFAFLANWNLAYHYQFRIHENLKLMAGPNLDLNGGMVYNLRNSNNPVNAKAYANLGASGMAIYQFRVKKHPFVLRLQLNVPLFG
;
A
#
# COMPACT_ATOMS: atom_id res chain seq x y z
N MET A 1 12.16 26.52 -13.50
CA MET A 1 12.36 25.13 -13.11
C MET A 1 11.30 24.57 -12.12
N LYS A 2 10.67 25.36 -11.27
CA LYS A 2 9.65 24.87 -10.30
C LYS A 2 8.30 24.45 -10.91
N LYS A 3 7.97 24.89 -12.13
CA LYS A 3 6.68 24.57 -12.82
C LYS A 3 6.71 23.25 -13.60
N LEU A 4 7.90 22.70 -13.88
CA LEU A 4 8.05 21.42 -14.59
C LEU A 4 7.88 20.21 -13.65
N LEU A 5 8.23 20.36 -12.38
CA LEU A 5 8.07 19.29 -11.39
C LEU A 5 6.59 19.03 -11.01
N LEU A 6 5.73 20.04 -11.08
CA LEU A 6 4.31 19.88 -10.77
C LEU A 6 3.54 19.12 -11.87
N GLY A 7 4.02 19.17 -13.11
CA GLY A 7 3.44 18.44 -14.24
C GLY A 7 3.74 16.94 -14.22
N LEU A 8 4.89 16.54 -13.69
CA LEU A 8 5.28 15.13 -13.59
C LEU A 8 4.51 14.38 -12.50
N PHE A 9 4.07 15.07 -11.47
CA PHE A 9 3.30 14.47 -10.36
C PHE A 9 1.87 14.06 -10.77
N PHE A 10 1.31 14.70 -11.80
CA PHE A 10 -0.04 14.40 -12.31
C PHE A 10 -0.06 13.28 -13.37
N PHE A 11 1.08 12.95 -13.98
CA PHE A 11 1.14 11.97 -15.07
C PHE A 11 1.26 10.51 -14.62
N CYS A 12 1.64 10.24 -13.37
CA CYS A 12 1.70 8.87 -12.81
C CYS A 12 0.35 8.30 -12.35
N ALA A 13 -0.74 9.02 -12.48
CA ALA A 13 -2.01 8.66 -11.82
C ALA A 13 -2.92 7.71 -12.59
N CYS A 14 -2.68 7.34 -13.84
CA CYS A 14 -3.68 6.56 -14.59
C CYS A 14 -3.09 5.59 -15.62
N LEU A 15 -2.58 4.46 -15.17
CA LEU A 15 -2.63 3.23 -15.97
C LEU A 15 -3.37 2.15 -15.18
N ILE A 16 -4.63 2.43 -14.85
CA ILE A 16 -5.57 1.39 -14.40
C ILE A 16 -6.10 0.71 -15.67
N GLN A 17 -5.48 -0.38 -16.06
CA GLN A 17 -6.11 -1.30 -17.00
C GLN A 17 -7.22 -2.03 -16.24
N ALA A 18 -8.46 -1.56 -16.41
CA ALA A 18 -9.64 -2.31 -16.04
C ALA A 18 -9.80 -3.48 -17.01
N ASN A 19 -9.15 -4.60 -16.73
CA ASN A 19 -9.50 -5.87 -17.36
C ASN A 19 -10.83 -6.33 -16.75
N ALA A 20 -11.91 -6.01 -17.45
CA ALA A 20 -13.23 -6.51 -17.14
C ALA A 20 -13.29 -8.02 -17.39
N GLN A 21 -13.82 -8.73 -16.40
CA GLN A 21 -14.55 -9.99 -16.50
C GLN A 21 -13.79 -11.30 -16.50
N LYS A 22 -13.46 -11.74 -15.30
CA LYS A 22 -13.88 -13.09 -14.84
C LYS A 22 -14.88 -12.84 -13.70
N ASP A 23 -15.99 -13.53 -13.67
CA ASP A 23 -17.18 -13.27 -12.81
C ASP A 23 -16.92 -13.09 -11.31
N ASN A 24 -15.72 -13.39 -10.83
CA ASN A 24 -15.36 -13.32 -9.42
C ASN A 24 -14.32 -12.22 -9.09
N ILE A 25 -13.77 -11.50 -10.07
CA ILE A 25 -12.77 -10.46 -9.81
C ILE A 25 -13.48 -9.14 -9.55
N ILE A 26 -13.22 -8.51 -8.39
CA ILE A 26 -13.72 -7.18 -8.03
C ILE A 26 -12.70 -6.11 -8.43
N THR A 27 -11.43 -6.32 -8.08
CA THR A 27 -10.34 -5.40 -8.39
C THR A 27 -9.07 -6.20 -8.67
N ARG A 28 -8.34 -5.80 -9.70
CA ARG A 28 -6.98 -6.25 -9.98
C ARG A 28 -6.19 -5.07 -10.48
N SER A 29 -5.20 -4.64 -9.71
CA SER A 29 -4.38 -3.48 -10.08
C SER A 29 -2.91 -3.70 -9.71
N THR A 30 -2.03 -3.05 -10.44
CA THR A 30 -0.62 -2.89 -10.09
C THR A 30 -0.30 -1.41 -10.26
N MET A 31 0.26 -0.80 -9.22
CA MET A 31 0.63 0.60 -9.19
C MET A 31 2.12 0.71 -8.94
N TYR A 32 2.77 1.64 -9.62
CA TYR A 32 4.17 2.01 -9.42
C TYR A 32 4.19 3.45 -8.94
N GLY A 33 5.01 3.71 -7.95
CA GLY A 33 5.15 5.04 -7.36
C GLY A 33 6.63 5.42 -7.23
N VAL A 34 6.87 6.71 -7.30
CA VAL A 34 8.14 7.34 -6.95
C VAL A 34 7.85 8.45 -5.95
N GLY A 35 8.74 8.65 -4.99
CA GLY A 35 8.54 9.64 -3.95
C GLY A 35 9.83 9.89 -3.17
N PHE A 36 9.66 10.52 -2.01
CA PHE A 36 10.73 10.73 -1.05
C PHE A 36 10.31 10.12 0.29
N THR A 37 11.27 9.53 0.98
CA THR A 37 11.07 8.97 2.31
C THR A 37 12.00 9.66 3.31
N ASN A 38 11.58 9.65 4.57
CA ASN A 38 12.38 10.03 5.72
C ASN A 38 12.50 8.82 6.63
N LEU A 39 13.71 8.38 6.89
CA LEU A 39 14.05 7.24 7.73
C LEU A 39 14.69 7.73 9.02
N LEU A 40 14.22 7.20 10.14
CA LEU A 40 14.89 7.28 11.44
C LEU A 40 14.96 5.88 12.01
N ASP A 41 16.13 5.28 11.98
CA ASP A 41 16.41 4.00 12.60
C ASP A 41 17.45 4.18 13.70
N THR A 42 16.96 4.39 14.93
CA THR A 42 17.82 4.69 16.09
C THR A 42 18.76 3.56 16.48
N TYR A 43 18.53 2.35 15.98
CA TYR A 43 19.47 1.22 16.15
C TYR A 43 20.71 1.38 15.27
N LEU A 44 20.55 1.92 14.08
CA LEU A 44 21.65 2.13 13.13
C LEU A 44 22.30 3.50 13.28
N SER A 45 21.48 4.55 13.51
CA SER A 45 21.94 5.92 13.60
C SER A 45 20.91 6.80 14.34
N PRO A 46 21.32 7.76 15.17
CA PRO A 46 20.42 8.74 15.78
C PRO A 46 20.00 9.85 14.80
N MET A 47 20.48 9.85 13.56
CA MET A 47 20.21 10.88 12.55
C MET A 47 19.05 10.46 11.64
N GLU A 48 18.32 11.46 11.15
CA GLU A 48 17.35 11.28 10.07
C GLU A 48 18.03 11.22 8.71
N TYR A 49 17.57 10.30 7.87
CA TYR A 49 18.00 10.09 6.50
C TYR A 49 16.86 10.32 5.54
N THR A 50 17.05 11.15 4.53
CA THR A 50 16.01 11.51 3.56
C THR A 50 16.48 11.21 2.14
N GLY A 51 15.61 10.68 1.30
CA GLY A 51 15.99 10.39 -0.08
C GLY A 51 14.85 9.83 -0.93
N PRO A 52 15.16 9.55 -2.21
CA PRO A 52 14.20 9.00 -3.14
C PRO A 52 13.76 7.59 -2.76
N GLU A 53 12.50 7.30 -3.04
CA GLU A 53 11.87 5.99 -2.87
C GLU A 53 11.16 5.57 -4.15
N ILE A 54 11.26 4.29 -4.49
CA ILE A 54 10.42 3.62 -5.47
C ILE A 54 9.51 2.63 -4.76
N ARG A 55 8.27 2.51 -5.25
CA ARG A 55 7.26 1.65 -4.64
C ARG A 55 6.47 0.90 -5.69
N VAL A 56 6.17 -0.37 -5.42
CA VAL A 56 5.21 -1.16 -6.16
C VAL A 56 4.10 -1.61 -5.21
N LEU A 57 2.86 -1.53 -5.67
CA LEU A 57 1.69 -2.04 -4.96
C LEU A 57 0.87 -2.87 -5.93
N ARG A 58 0.52 -4.09 -5.53
CA ARG A 58 -0.34 -4.98 -6.28
C ARG A 58 -1.54 -5.39 -5.44
N GLU A 59 -2.72 -5.08 -5.93
CA GLU A 59 -3.98 -5.48 -5.33
C GLU A 59 -4.66 -6.56 -6.16
N ASN A 60 -5.25 -7.53 -5.47
CA ASN A 60 -6.14 -8.52 -6.05
C ASN A 60 -7.31 -8.75 -5.08
N MET A 61 -8.50 -8.34 -5.48
CA MET A 61 -9.73 -8.55 -4.73
C MET A 61 -10.71 -9.37 -5.57
N ARG A 62 -11.27 -10.42 -4.98
CA ARG A 62 -12.22 -11.30 -5.64
C ARG A 62 -13.30 -11.78 -4.68
N LYS A 63 -14.48 -12.06 -5.21
CA LYS A 63 -15.55 -12.73 -4.47
C LYS A 63 -15.13 -14.17 -4.16
N THR A 64 -15.51 -14.65 -3.00
CA THR A 64 -15.40 -16.06 -2.62
C THR A 64 -16.73 -16.77 -2.81
N LYS A 65 -16.74 -18.09 -2.62
CA LYS A 65 -17.99 -18.88 -2.59
C LYS A 65 -18.65 -18.89 -1.21
N TYR A 66 -18.03 -18.26 -0.20
CA TYR A 66 -18.55 -18.24 1.16
C TYR A 66 -19.76 -17.32 1.28
N MET A 67 -20.76 -17.76 2.06
CA MET A 67 -21.99 -17.01 2.39
C MET A 67 -22.69 -16.44 1.14
N ASP A 68 -22.96 -17.28 0.15
CA ASP A 68 -23.61 -16.88 -1.11
C ASP A 68 -22.88 -15.76 -1.84
N SER A 69 -21.54 -15.81 -1.86
CA SER A 69 -20.66 -14.82 -2.48
C SER A 69 -20.74 -13.42 -1.84
N LYS A 70 -21.21 -13.31 -0.59
CA LYS A 70 -21.18 -12.07 0.19
C LYS A 70 -19.82 -11.79 0.80
N VAL A 71 -18.90 -12.78 0.82
CA VAL A 71 -17.54 -12.60 1.31
C VAL A 71 -16.60 -12.39 0.15
N SER A 72 -15.75 -11.37 0.27
CA SER A 72 -14.66 -11.08 -0.66
C SER A 72 -13.31 -11.28 0.02
N ARG A 73 -12.35 -11.82 -0.71
CA ARG A 73 -10.94 -11.90 -0.30
C ARG A 73 -10.16 -10.81 -1.02
N GLN A 74 -9.42 -10.02 -0.27
CA GLN A 74 -8.47 -9.03 -0.78
C GLN A 74 -7.06 -9.43 -0.39
N SER A 75 -6.12 -9.32 -1.32
CA SER A 75 -4.69 -9.44 -1.09
C SER A 75 -4.00 -8.21 -1.65
N ILE A 76 -3.29 -7.48 -0.81
CA ILE A 76 -2.48 -6.34 -1.19
C ILE A 76 -1.03 -6.69 -0.87
N PHE A 77 -0.17 -6.62 -1.86
CA PHE A 77 1.27 -6.70 -1.69
C PHE A 77 1.88 -5.35 -2.02
N GLN A 78 2.73 -4.84 -1.16
CA GLN A 78 3.48 -3.62 -1.36
C GLN A 78 4.95 -3.88 -1.07
N ALA A 79 5.83 -3.32 -1.89
CA ALA A 79 7.25 -3.27 -1.62
C ALA A 79 7.79 -1.91 -2.01
N ASN A 80 8.75 -1.42 -1.23
CA ASN A 80 9.45 -0.18 -1.50
C ASN A 80 10.95 -0.33 -1.24
N ALA A 81 11.73 0.40 -2.03
CA ALA A 81 13.16 0.52 -1.87
C ALA A 81 13.56 1.99 -1.91
N SER A 82 14.46 2.38 -1.04
CA SER A 82 14.94 3.76 -0.94
C SER A 82 16.43 3.82 -0.71
N LEU A 83 17.04 4.89 -1.22
CA LEU A 83 18.41 5.28 -0.90
C LEU A 83 18.36 6.70 -0.32
N THR A 84 18.83 6.83 0.92
CA THR A 84 18.66 8.05 1.71
C THR A 84 20.00 8.54 2.24
N GLU A 85 20.10 9.85 2.47
CA GLU A 85 21.28 10.51 3.01
C GLU A 85 20.89 11.36 4.22
N ASN A 86 21.81 11.49 5.19
CA ASN A 86 21.62 12.41 6.29
C ASN A 86 21.88 13.87 5.86
N LYS A 87 21.37 14.83 6.62
CA LYS A 87 21.48 16.27 6.32
C LYS A 87 22.93 16.78 6.14
N ILE A 88 23.89 16.09 6.74
CA ILE A 88 25.32 16.49 6.71
C ILE A 88 26.02 15.88 5.48
N GLY A 89 25.38 14.94 4.75
CA GLY A 89 26.00 14.22 3.64
C GLY A 89 27.10 13.23 4.06
N SER A 90 27.16 12.90 5.35
CA SER A 90 28.23 12.06 5.92
C SER A 90 27.89 10.57 5.97
N GLY A 91 26.66 10.18 5.63
CA GLY A 91 26.23 8.79 5.65
C GLY A 91 24.97 8.57 4.83
N SER A 92 24.85 7.36 4.28
CA SER A 92 23.71 6.94 3.48
C SER A 92 23.13 5.65 4.02
N GLU A 93 21.82 5.46 3.82
CA GLU A 93 21.10 4.24 4.16
C GLU A 93 20.31 3.72 2.96
N PHE A 94 20.38 2.41 2.77
CA PHE A 94 19.50 1.69 1.86
C PHE A 94 18.42 0.99 2.68
N ALA A 95 17.15 1.17 2.31
CA ALA A 95 16.06 0.44 2.92
C ALA A 95 15.27 -0.34 1.87
N PHE A 96 14.88 -1.57 2.23
CA PHE A 96 13.93 -2.38 1.51
C PHE A 96 12.87 -2.88 2.48
N LEU A 97 11.61 -2.53 2.24
CA LEU A 97 10.48 -2.93 3.06
C LEU A 97 9.40 -3.56 2.18
N ALA A 98 8.82 -4.66 2.64
CA ALA A 98 7.71 -5.34 2.01
C ALA A 98 6.58 -5.55 3.00
N ASN A 99 5.36 -5.41 2.52
CA ASN A 99 4.14 -5.63 3.26
C ASN A 99 3.20 -6.52 2.45
N TRP A 100 2.58 -7.48 3.11
CA TRP A 100 1.49 -8.25 2.54
C TRP A 100 0.30 -8.24 3.47
N ASN A 101 -0.79 -7.62 3.00
CA ASN A 101 -2.07 -7.56 3.68
C ASN A 101 -3.05 -8.54 3.04
N LEU A 102 -3.66 -9.40 3.84
CA LEU A 102 -4.70 -10.34 3.46
C LEU A 102 -5.94 -10.04 4.28
N ALA A 103 -7.04 -9.70 3.62
CA ALA A 103 -8.30 -9.38 4.28
C ALA A 103 -9.46 -10.21 3.70
N TYR A 104 -10.42 -10.52 4.55
CA TYR A 104 -11.71 -11.09 4.17
C TYR A 104 -12.80 -10.12 4.61
N HIS A 105 -13.64 -9.70 3.67
CA HIS A 105 -14.67 -8.71 3.92
C HIS A 105 -16.06 -9.29 3.66
N TYR A 106 -16.94 -9.18 4.63
CA TYR A 106 -18.37 -9.40 4.42
C TYR A 106 -19.00 -8.13 3.85
N GLN A 107 -19.84 -8.29 2.81
CA GLN A 107 -20.46 -7.18 2.10
C GLN A 107 -21.86 -6.91 2.66
N PHE A 108 -22.05 -5.66 3.10
CA PHE A 108 -23.36 -5.10 3.48
C PHE A 108 -23.85 -4.19 2.36
N ARG A 109 -24.97 -4.52 1.75
CA ARG A 109 -25.57 -3.67 0.72
C ARG A 109 -26.51 -2.67 1.39
N ILE A 110 -26.05 -1.42 1.50
CA ILE A 110 -26.84 -0.35 2.14
C ILE A 110 -27.74 0.33 1.11
N HIS A 111 -27.21 0.55 -0.11
CA HIS A 111 -27.92 1.18 -1.20
C HIS A 111 -27.39 0.62 -2.53
N GLU A 112 -28.11 0.86 -3.64
CA GLU A 112 -27.69 0.37 -4.97
C GLU A 112 -26.27 0.84 -5.33
N ASN A 113 -25.94 2.06 -4.97
CA ASN A 113 -24.67 2.71 -5.28
C ASN A 113 -23.64 2.66 -4.13
N LEU A 114 -24.03 2.22 -2.91
CA LEU A 114 -23.15 2.19 -1.74
C LEU A 114 -23.05 0.78 -1.18
N LYS A 115 -21.83 0.27 -1.15
CA LYS A 115 -21.47 -1.01 -0.51
C LYS A 115 -20.55 -0.73 0.66
N LEU A 116 -20.90 -1.25 1.82
CA LEU A 116 -20.00 -1.31 2.97
C LEU A 116 -19.48 -2.73 3.10
N MET A 117 -18.23 -2.85 3.48
CA MET A 117 -17.57 -4.13 3.64
C MET A 117 -16.73 -4.07 4.91
N ALA A 118 -16.76 -5.14 5.71
CA ALA A 118 -15.97 -5.22 6.94
C ALA A 118 -15.53 -6.66 7.19
N GLY A 119 -14.41 -6.82 7.89
CA GLY A 119 -13.93 -8.12 8.29
C GLY A 119 -12.50 -8.12 8.83
N PRO A 120 -11.94 -9.30 9.13
CA PRO A 120 -10.59 -9.44 9.63
C PRO A 120 -9.55 -9.20 8.55
N ASN A 121 -8.38 -8.74 8.97
CA ASN A 121 -7.18 -8.69 8.14
C ASN A 121 -5.95 -9.20 8.90
N LEU A 122 -5.06 -9.81 8.13
CA LEU A 122 -3.70 -10.19 8.53
C LEU A 122 -2.73 -9.29 7.76
N ASP A 123 -1.78 -8.72 8.47
CA ASP A 123 -0.78 -7.82 7.92
C ASP A 123 0.61 -8.32 8.27
N LEU A 124 1.38 -8.75 7.27
CA LEU A 124 2.73 -9.26 7.40
C LEU A 124 3.71 -8.24 6.83
N ASN A 125 4.70 -7.88 7.63
CA ASN A 125 5.69 -6.90 7.29
C ASN A 125 7.09 -7.49 7.45
N GLY A 126 7.96 -7.21 6.49
CA GLY A 126 9.34 -7.63 6.54
C GLY A 126 10.23 -6.70 5.74
N GLY A 127 11.50 -6.66 6.10
CA GLY A 127 12.47 -5.86 5.39
C GLY A 127 13.74 -5.60 6.17
N MET A 128 14.53 -4.67 5.66
CA MET A 128 15.79 -4.29 6.29
C MET A 128 16.13 -2.84 5.98
N VAL A 129 16.89 -2.24 6.89
CA VAL A 129 17.62 -1.00 6.68
C VAL A 129 19.10 -1.32 6.77
N TYR A 130 19.88 -0.85 5.81
CA TYR A 130 21.33 -1.05 5.73
C TYR A 130 22.03 0.31 5.78
N ASN A 131 22.83 0.55 6.80
CA ASN A 131 23.64 1.75 6.93
C ASN A 131 24.98 1.52 6.23
N LEU A 132 25.23 2.27 5.15
CA LEU A 132 26.42 2.12 4.28
C LEU A 132 27.73 2.59 4.94
N ARG A 133 27.65 3.30 6.07
CA ARG A 133 28.82 3.82 6.79
C ARG A 133 29.20 2.96 7.99
N ASN A 134 28.24 2.26 8.60
CA ASN A 134 28.49 1.47 9.80
C ASN A 134 29.13 0.13 9.43
N SER A 135 30.39 -0.06 9.75
CA SER A 135 31.14 -1.28 9.43
C SER A 135 30.94 -2.41 10.46
N ASN A 136 30.49 -2.08 11.67
CA ASN A 136 30.40 -3.05 12.76
C ASN A 136 29.02 -3.75 12.81
N ASN A 137 27.95 -2.99 12.62
CA ASN A 137 26.59 -3.53 12.64
C ASN A 137 25.72 -2.77 11.64
N PRO A 138 25.88 -3.05 10.34
CA PRO A 138 25.31 -2.21 9.29
C PRO A 138 23.82 -2.49 9.01
N VAL A 139 23.24 -3.56 9.54
CA VAL A 139 21.89 -4.03 9.15
C VAL A 139 20.95 -4.04 10.33
N ASN A 140 19.76 -3.49 10.15
CA ASN A 140 18.61 -3.71 11.01
C ASN A 140 17.51 -4.45 10.19
N ALA A 141 17.33 -5.73 10.49
CA ALA A 141 16.24 -6.53 9.91
C ALA A 141 14.95 -6.29 10.72
N LYS A 142 13.83 -6.15 10.01
CA LYS A 142 12.51 -5.91 10.60
C LYS A 142 11.54 -6.99 10.13
N ALA A 143 10.82 -7.60 11.07
CA ALA A 143 9.74 -8.52 10.75
C ALA A 143 8.67 -8.42 11.84
N TYR A 144 7.42 -8.20 11.44
CA TYR A 144 6.29 -8.20 12.36
C TYR A 144 5.00 -8.60 11.64
N ALA A 145 4.03 -9.07 12.42
CA ALA A 145 2.73 -9.47 11.96
C ALA A 145 1.65 -8.82 12.82
N ASN A 146 0.58 -8.34 12.19
CA ASN A 146 -0.57 -7.79 12.88
C ASN A 146 -1.84 -8.52 12.47
N LEU A 147 -2.69 -8.80 13.44
CA LEU A 147 -4.08 -9.17 13.21
C LEU A 147 -4.96 -7.97 13.48
N GLY A 148 -5.91 -7.69 12.60
CA GLY A 148 -6.72 -6.50 12.73
C GLY A 148 -8.10 -6.61 12.11
N ALA A 149 -8.75 -5.46 12.04
CA ALA A 149 -10.03 -5.27 11.37
C ALA A 149 -9.85 -4.35 10.16
N SER A 150 -10.54 -4.69 9.07
CA SER A 150 -10.59 -3.89 7.85
C SER A 150 -12.02 -3.48 7.56
N GLY A 151 -12.23 -2.20 7.29
CA GLY A 151 -13.49 -1.64 6.83
C GLY A 151 -13.32 -0.95 5.49
N MET A 152 -14.31 -1.11 4.59
CA MET A 152 -14.26 -0.51 3.26
C MET A 152 -15.63 0.03 2.88
N ALA A 153 -15.66 1.23 2.29
CA ALA A 153 -16.82 1.82 1.64
C ALA A 153 -16.53 1.99 0.15
N ILE A 154 -17.44 1.52 -0.69
CA ILE A 154 -17.35 1.65 -2.15
C ILE A 154 -18.62 2.38 -2.62
N TYR A 155 -18.43 3.57 -3.20
CA TYR A 155 -19.50 4.37 -3.77
C TYR A 155 -19.33 4.48 -5.28
N GLN A 156 -20.38 4.10 -6.01
CA GLN A 156 -20.44 4.14 -7.47
C GLN A 156 -21.33 5.30 -7.90
N PHE A 157 -20.85 6.16 -8.78
CA PHE A 157 -21.65 7.26 -9.32
C PHE A 157 -21.29 7.53 -10.78
N ARG A 158 -22.10 8.33 -11.45
CA ARG A 158 -21.87 8.74 -12.83
C ARG A 158 -21.81 10.25 -12.91
N VAL A 159 -20.83 10.74 -13.68
CA VAL A 159 -20.76 12.13 -14.08
C VAL A 159 -20.97 12.17 -15.59
N LYS A 160 -22.10 12.70 -16.03
CA LYS A 160 -22.56 12.58 -17.43
C LYS A 160 -22.63 11.12 -17.86
N LYS A 161 -21.81 10.71 -18.84
CA LYS A 161 -21.77 9.33 -19.38
C LYS A 161 -20.65 8.47 -18.76
N HIS A 162 -19.79 9.05 -17.90
CA HIS A 162 -18.63 8.37 -17.36
C HIS A 162 -18.93 7.78 -15.97
N PRO A 163 -18.73 6.46 -15.76
CA PRO A 163 -18.85 5.84 -14.45
C PRO A 163 -17.61 6.14 -13.60
N PHE A 164 -17.82 6.41 -12.33
CA PHE A 164 -16.78 6.63 -11.32
C PHE A 164 -17.00 5.70 -10.14
N VAL A 165 -15.91 5.29 -9.52
CA VAL A 165 -15.91 4.50 -8.29
C VAL A 165 -15.01 5.22 -7.27
N LEU A 166 -15.57 5.57 -6.13
CA LEU A 166 -14.82 6.04 -4.97
C LEU A 166 -14.73 4.89 -3.97
N ARG A 167 -13.53 4.60 -3.49
CA ARG A 167 -13.29 3.60 -2.46
C ARG A 167 -12.48 4.20 -1.33
N LEU A 168 -12.99 4.04 -0.11
CA LEU A 168 -12.29 4.32 1.13
C LEU A 168 -12.08 3.01 1.86
N GLN A 169 -10.87 2.76 2.36
CA GLN A 169 -10.53 1.59 3.17
C GLN A 169 -9.73 2.01 4.39
N LEU A 170 -10.08 1.45 5.54
CA LEU A 170 -9.38 1.60 6.79
C LEU A 170 -9.00 0.22 7.32
N ASN A 171 -7.74 0.06 7.72
CA ASN A 171 -7.23 -1.10 8.41
C ASN A 171 -6.76 -0.68 9.79
N VAL A 172 -7.24 -1.38 10.82
CA VAL A 172 -6.91 -1.10 12.22
C VAL A 172 -6.24 -2.33 12.81
N PRO A 173 -4.95 -2.27 13.19
CA PRO A 173 -4.31 -3.36 13.91
C PRO A 173 -4.93 -3.46 15.31
N LEU A 174 -5.23 -4.69 15.75
CA LEU A 174 -5.78 -4.99 17.06
C LEU A 174 -4.77 -5.76 17.93
N PHE A 175 -3.99 -6.62 17.28
CA PHE A 175 -2.95 -7.45 17.92
C PHE A 175 -1.73 -7.49 17.01
N GLY A 176 -0.52 -7.37 17.60
CA GLY A 176 0.77 -7.41 16.89
C GLY A 176 1.95 -7.51 17.83
#